data_94e6dddaebf4ff7487c06695a9b137ce
#
_entry.id   94e6dddaebf4ff7487c06695a9b137ce
#
_cell.length_a   1.000
_cell.length_b   1.000
_cell.length_c   1.000
_cell.angle_alpha   90.00
_cell.angle_beta   90.00
_cell.angle_gamma   90.00
#
_symmetry.space_group_name_H-M   'P 1'
#
loop_
_entity.id
_entity.type
_entity.pdbx_description
1 polymer ?
#
loop_
_entity_poly.entity_id
_entity_poly.type
_entity_poly.pdbx_seq_one_letter_code
_entity_poly.pdbx_strand_id
1 'polypeptide(L)'
;SFDIARDIVSAKTVFTTHTPVPAGNDIFPLDLVEKYFNGFWDKLGITKQEFFELGMKPEENQSSGFNMGILALKIAGKKNGVSKLHVSRELFSEVWPNIAANESPIGYVTNGIHTCTWLAPNLKKLYNKYLIPFWQDSIYSNDVWDGIKEVPDQELWEAHKSRKEKLIELVKASTIQRLRRCGYHYNDIMQILSGLNPDALTIGFSRRFATYK
;
A
#
# COMPACT_ATOMS: atom_id res chain seq x y z
N SER A 1 -4.28 35.96 10.10
CA SER A 1 -3.34 35.85 8.97
C SER A 1 -3.39 34.43 8.44
N PHE A 2 -2.92 34.23 7.22
CA PHE A 2 -2.78 32.92 6.58
C PHE A 2 -1.94 31.95 7.43
N ASP A 3 -0.85 32.41 8.03
CA ASP A 3 0.03 31.57 8.85
C ASP A 3 -0.69 30.97 10.05
N ILE A 4 -1.48 31.77 10.77
CA ILE A 4 -2.26 31.24 11.91
C ILE A 4 -3.27 30.21 11.44
N ALA A 5 -3.95 30.43 10.32
CA ALA A 5 -4.90 29.47 9.76
C ALA A 5 -4.18 28.18 9.32
N ARG A 6 -3.04 28.30 8.66
CA ARG A 6 -2.18 27.18 8.26
C ARG A 6 -1.75 26.35 9.47
N ASP A 7 -1.31 26.99 10.54
CA ASP A 7 -0.83 26.28 11.74
C ASP A 7 -1.98 25.52 12.43
N ILE A 8 -3.18 26.12 12.48
CA ILE A 8 -4.38 25.44 13.02
C ILE A 8 -4.76 24.23 12.16
N VAL A 9 -4.75 24.37 10.84
CA VAL A 9 -5.05 23.27 9.91
C VAL A 9 -3.98 22.20 10.02
N SER A 10 -2.70 22.60 10.02
CA SER A 10 -1.55 21.71 10.16
C SER A 10 -1.66 20.84 11.42
N ALA A 11 -1.96 21.44 12.57
CA ALA A 11 -2.09 20.72 13.83
C ALA A 11 -3.19 19.64 13.83
N LYS A 12 -4.16 19.74 12.91
CA LYS A 12 -5.32 18.83 12.79
C LYS A 12 -5.24 17.91 11.58
N THR A 13 -4.16 17.99 10.79
CA THR A 13 -4.05 17.25 9.53
C THR A 13 -2.92 16.23 9.60
N VAL A 14 -3.25 15.00 9.19
CA VAL A 14 -2.28 13.93 8.96
C VAL A 14 -2.29 13.57 7.48
N PHE A 15 -1.12 13.51 6.87
CA PHE A 15 -0.97 13.04 5.51
C PHE A 15 -0.25 11.71 5.45
N THR A 16 -0.87 10.72 4.80
CA THR A 16 -0.26 9.41 4.54
C THR A 16 0.01 9.26 3.05
N THR A 17 1.29 9.11 2.70
CA THR A 17 1.69 8.81 1.32
C THR A 17 1.78 7.30 1.08
N HIS A 18 1.18 6.82 -0.01
CA HIS A 18 1.10 5.40 -0.36
C HIS A 18 2.05 5.00 -1.49
N THR A 19 2.59 5.96 -2.24
CA THR A 19 3.49 5.68 -3.36
C THR A 19 4.39 6.88 -3.67
N PRO A 20 5.68 6.63 -3.93
CA PRO A 20 6.61 7.67 -4.40
C PRO A 20 6.50 7.87 -5.91
N VAL A 21 5.73 7.02 -6.63
CA VAL A 21 5.66 7.05 -8.08
C VAL A 21 4.92 8.30 -8.55
N PRO A 22 5.48 9.08 -9.50
CA PRO A 22 4.85 10.30 -10.02
C PRO A 22 3.42 10.10 -10.49
N ALA A 23 3.11 8.97 -11.13
CA ALA A 23 1.75 8.63 -11.58
C ALA A 23 0.73 8.42 -10.45
N GLY A 24 1.16 8.38 -9.19
CA GLY A 24 0.30 8.31 -8.01
C GLY A 24 0.05 9.67 -7.35
N ASN A 25 0.62 10.75 -7.90
CA ASN A 25 0.50 12.11 -7.38
C ASN A 25 0.06 13.02 -8.50
N ASP A 26 -1.11 13.64 -8.36
CA ASP A 26 -1.64 14.57 -9.36
C ASP A 26 -0.78 15.84 -9.40
N ILE A 27 -0.36 16.21 -10.62
CA ILE A 27 0.36 17.45 -10.91
C ILE A 27 -0.48 18.22 -11.92
N PHE A 28 -0.93 19.39 -11.54
CA PHE A 28 -1.76 20.24 -12.38
C PHE A 28 -0.94 21.34 -13.05
N PRO A 29 -1.14 21.62 -14.34
CA PRO A 29 -0.58 22.81 -14.99
C PRO A 29 -0.98 24.08 -14.24
N LEU A 30 -0.06 25.04 -14.10
CA LEU A 30 -0.30 26.25 -13.32
C LEU A 30 -1.43 27.12 -13.89
N ASP A 31 -1.58 27.15 -15.21
CA ASP A 31 -2.68 27.83 -15.89
C ASP A 31 -4.05 27.25 -15.50
N LEU A 32 -4.13 25.93 -15.34
CA LEU A 32 -5.33 25.26 -14.87
C LEU A 32 -5.63 25.63 -13.42
N VAL A 33 -4.62 25.62 -12.55
CA VAL A 33 -4.76 26.04 -11.16
C VAL A 33 -5.18 27.50 -11.08
N GLU A 34 -4.57 28.37 -11.86
CA GLU A 34 -4.96 29.78 -11.95
C GLU A 34 -6.42 29.95 -12.38
N LYS A 35 -6.85 29.22 -13.41
CA LYS A 35 -8.21 29.26 -13.90
C LYS A 35 -9.26 28.99 -12.81
N TYR A 36 -9.00 28.01 -11.92
CA TYR A 36 -9.96 27.61 -10.91
C TYR A 36 -9.81 28.34 -9.56
N PHE A 37 -8.62 28.86 -9.27
CA PHE A 37 -8.29 29.53 -8.01
C PHE A 37 -8.05 31.04 -8.15
N ASN A 38 -8.36 31.62 -9.29
CA ASN A 38 -8.17 33.06 -9.50
C ASN A 38 -8.88 33.87 -8.42
N GLY A 39 -8.13 34.78 -7.77
CA GLY A 39 -8.63 35.61 -6.67
C GLY A 39 -8.84 34.84 -5.33
N PHE A 40 -8.55 33.55 -5.27
CA PHE A 40 -8.62 32.80 -4.02
C PHE A 40 -7.44 33.12 -3.08
N TRP A 41 -6.24 33.31 -3.63
CA TRP A 41 -5.05 33.73 -2.85
C TRP A 41 -5.26 35.08 -2.16
N ASP A 42 -5.99 36.04 -2.78
CA ASP A 42 -6.33 37.32 -2.15
C ASP A 42 -7.21 37.11 -0.91
N LYS A 43 -8.17 36.16 -0.98
CA LYS A 43 -9.00 35.79 0.18
C LYS A 43 -8.20 35.12 1.30
N LEU A 44 -7.11 34.44 0.95
CA LEU A 44 -6.18 33.87 1.91
C LEU A 44 -5.21 34.92 2.50
N GLY A 45 -5.11 36.10 1.88
CA GLY A 45 -4.19 37.16 2.27
C GLY A 45 -2.74 36.84 1.92
N ILE A 46 -2.51 36.10 0.82
CA ILE A 46 -1.19 35.77 0.26
C ILE A 46 -1.12 36.16 -1.21
N THR A 47 0.07 36.21 -1.76
CA THR A 47 0.27 36.45 -3.19
C THR A 47 -0.01 35.21 -4.02
N LYS A 48 -0.27 35.38 -5.33
CA LYS A 48 -0.38 34.29 -6.30
C LYS A 48 0.87 33.39 -6.27
N GLN A 49 2.06 33.97 -6.13
CA GLN A 49 3.30 33.22 -6.09
C GLN A 49 3.40 32.35 -4.84
N GLU A 50 3.12 32.91 -3.66
CA GLU A 50 3.09 32.15 -2.41
C GLU A 50 2.07 31.00 -2.47
N PHE A 51 0.92 31.22 -3.12
CA PHE A 51 -0.06 30.15 -3.33
C PHE A 51 0.51 29.02 -4.20
N PHE A 52 1.16 29.31 -5.31
CA PHE A 52 1.77 28.30 -6.18
C PHE A 52 2.91 27.56 -5.50
N GLU A 53 3.75 28.27 -4.72
CA GLU A 53 4.84 27.67 -3.96
C GLU A 53 4.38 26.61 -2.94
N LEU A 54 3.12 26.63 -2.50
CA LEU A 54 2.58 25.57 -1.65
C LEU A 54 2.62 24.20 -2.33
N GLY A 55 2.41 24.13 -3.64
CA GLY A 55 2.41 22.89 -4.42
C GLY A 55 3.66 22.66 -5.27
N MET A 56 4.70 23.51 -5.14
CA MET A 56 5.94 23.42 -5.93
C MET A 56 7.12 22.99 -5.07
N LYS A 57 8.12 22.36 -5.68
CA LYS A 57 9.40 22.07 -5.03
C LYS A 57 10.21 23.38 -4.85
N PRO A 58 11.08 23.46 -3.82
CA PRO A 58 11.79 24.71 -3.50
C PRO A 58 12.67 25.26 -4.62
N GLU A 59 13.21 24.44 -5.49
CA GLU A 59 14.19 24.82 -6.52
C GLU A 59 13.67 24.64 -7.96
N GLU A 60 12.40 24.28 -8.14
CA GLU A 60 11.85 24.07 -9.48
C GLU A 60 11.24 25.34 -10.07
N ASN A 61 11.54 25.58 -11.34
CA ASN A 61 10.89 26.61 -12.14
C ASN A 61 9.40 26.32 -12.32
N GLN A 62 8.60 27.33 -12.64
CA GLN A 62 7.15 27.25 -12.87
C GLN A 62 6.71 26.17 -13.89
N SER A 63 7.64 25.52 -14.60
CA SER A 63 7.36 24.46 -15.57
C SER A 63 6.95 23.12 -14.95
N SER A 64 7.18 22.89 -13.66
CA SER A 64 6.90 21.59 -13.00
C SER A 64 5.44 21.39 -12.59
N GLY A 65 4.63 22.45 -12.61
CA GLY A 65 3.22 22.40 -12.22
C GLY A 65 2.98 22.36 -10.70
N PHE A 66 1.71 22.35 -10.31
CA PHE A 66 1.24 22.30 -8.93
C PHE A 66 1.00 20.87 -8.50
N ASN A 67 1.81 20.34 -7.60
CA ASN A 67 1.77 18.95 -7.11
C ASN A 67 0.99 18.86 -5.81
N MET A 68 -0.11 18.09 -5.82
CA MET A 68 -0.99 17.91 -4.65
C MET A 68 -0.29 17.16 -3.51
N GLY A 69 0.63 16.25 -3.82
CA GLY A 69 1.44 15.56 -2.81
C GLY A 69 2.37 16.49 -2.06
N ILE A 70 3.00 17.43 -2.78
CA ILE A 70 3.86 18.46 -2.18
C ILE A 70 3.04 19.40 -1.31
N LEU A 71 1.87 19.85 -1.78
CA LEU A 71 0.95 20.65 -0.98
C LEU A 71 0.62 19.92 0.33
N ALA A 72 0.23 18.66 0.26
CA ALA A 72 -0.12 17.86 1.43
C ALA A 72 1.07 17.69 2.38
N LEU A 73 2.28 17.45 1.85
CA LEU A 73 3.50 17.35 2.64
C LEU A 73 3.87 18.65 3.34
N LYS A 74 3.66 19.81 2.70
CA LYS A 74 3.96 21.11 3.31
C LYS A 74 2.95 21.54 4.36
N ILE A 75 1.68 21.21 4.16
CA ILE A 75 0.58 21.69 5.03
C ILE A 75 0.31 20.76 6.20
N ALA A 76 0.41 19.43 6.04
CA ALA A 76 0.09 18.50 7.13
C ALA A 76 1.09 18.60 8.29
N GLY A 77 0.60 18.61 9.53
CA GLY A 77 1.43 18.65 10.74
C GLY A 77 2.09 17.30 11.02
N LYS A 78 1.40 16.20 10.73
CA LYS A 78 1.95 14.84 10.80
C LYS A 78 1.94 14.20 9.43
N LYS A 79 3.04 13.52 9.12
CA LYS A 79 3.25 12.90 7.81
C LYS A 79 3.81 11.51 8.00
N ASN A 80 3.30 10.53 7.26
CA ASN A 80 3.85 9.18 7.26
C ASN A 80 3.75 8.51 5.89
N GLY A 81 4.69 7.64 5.63
CA GLY A 81 4.59 6.67 4.55
C GLY A 81 4.14 5.30 5.06
N VAL A 82 3.77 4.41 4.16
CA VAL A 82 3.22 3.08 4.48
C VAL A 82 4.27 2.00 4.68
N SER A 83 5.56 2.33 4.63
CA SER A 83 6.67 1.46 5.01
C SER A 83 7.97 2.26 5.15
N LYS A 84 8.94 1.69 5.88
CA LYS A 84 10.29 2.28 6.00
C LYS A 84 10.97 2.46 4.64
N LEU A 85 10.84 1.46 3.75
CA LEU A 85 11.41 1.50 2.40
C LEU A 85 10.79 2.61 1.55
N HIS A 86 9.48 2.83 1.67
CA HIS A 86 8.78 3.89 0.96
C HIS A 86 9.27 5.27 1.39
N VAL A 87 9.50 5.44 2.68
CA VAL A 87 9.92 6.72 3.27
C VAL A 87 11.40 7.01 3.04
N SER A 88 12.25 6.01 2.87
CA SER A 88 13.70 6.17 2.72
C SER A 88 14.15 6.68 1.34
N ARG A 89 13.25 6.83 0.37
CA ARG A 89 13.58 7.18 -1.02
C ARG A 89 12.99 8.51 -1.47
N GLU A 90 13.85 9.32 -2.07
CA GLU A 90 13.61 10.38 -3.05
C GLU A 90 12.54 11.46 -2.78
N LEU A 91 11.38 11.12 -2.24
CA LEU A 91 10.30 12.10 -2.04
C LEU A 91 10.67 13.21 -1.04
N PHE A 92 11.64 12.94 -0.17
CA PHE A 92 12.11 13.86 0.87
C PHE A 92 13.12 14.85 0.40
N SER A 93 14.14 14.37 -0.31
CA SER A 93 15.19 15.22 -0.85
C SER A 93 14.63 16.25 -1.83
N GLU A 94 13.50 15.93 -2.46
CA GLU A 94 12.83 16.85 -3.38
C GLU A 94 12.02 17.94 -2.68
N VAL A 95 11.42 17.64 -1.53
CA VAL A 95 10.61 18.63 -0.78
C VAL A 95 11.44 19.37 0.27
N TRP A 96 12.44 18.71 0.83
CA TRP A 96 13.37 19.27 1.82
C TRP A 96 14.83 18.91 1.48
N PRO A 97 15.41 19.53 0.43
CA PRO A 97 16.73 19.16 -0.07
C PRO A 97 17.86 19.36 0.95
N ASN A 98 17.65 20.21 1.95
CA ASN A 98 18.65 20.55 2.96
C ASN A 98 18.50 19.75 4.28
N ILE A 99 17.61 18.75 4.34
CA ILE A 99 17.41 17.93 5.54
C ILE A 99 18.06 16.55 5.31
N ALA A 100 18.90 16.12 6.27
CA ALA A 100 19.47 14.79 6.21
C ALA A 100 18.40 13.71 6.31
N ALA A 101 18.61 12.57 5.64
CA ALA A 101 17.60 11.51 5.53
C ALA A 101 17.15 10.95 6.90
N ASN A 102 18.01 10.99 7.92
CA ASN A 102 17.71 10.58 9.29
C ASN A 102 16.92 11.64 10.09
N GLU A 103 16.87 12.87 9.61
CA GLU A 103 16.14 14.00 10.23
C GLU A 103 14.82 14.28 9.50
N SER A 104 14.47 13.42 8.56
CA SER A 104 13.27 13.56 7.74
C SER A 104 12.00 13.76 8.58
N PRO A 105 11.16 14.77 8.24
CA PRO A 105 9.92 15.03 8.97
C PRO A 105 8.81 14.03 8.71
N ILE A 106 9.05 12.97 7.90
CA ILE A 106 8.07 11.92 7.64
C ILE A 106 8.44 10.65 8.40
N GLY A 107 7.53 10.18 9.23
CA GLY A 107 7.60 8.86 9.82
C GLY A 107 7.09 7.77 8.85
N TYR A 108 7.07 6.55 9.30
CA TYR A 108 6.41 5.46 8.59
C TYR A 108 5.54 4.64 9.52
N VAL A 109 4.42 4.16 8.97
CA VAL A 109 3.57 3.16 9.62
C VAL A 109 3.37 2.04 8.61
N THR A 110 3.96 0.88 8.90
CA THR A 110 3.81 -0.29 8.02
C THR A 110 2.38 -0.80 8.07
N ASN A 111 1.82 -1.12 6.92
CA ASN A 111 0.49 -1.71 6.84
C ASN A 111 0.44 -3.00 7.67
N GLY A 112 -0.54 -3.08 8.55
CA GLY A 112 -0.85 -4.30 9.28
C GLY A 112 -1.80 -5.20 8.52
N ILE A 113 -1.90 -6.46 8.97
CA ILE A 113 -2.93 -7.39 8.55
C ILE A 113 -3.72 -7.86 9.77
N HIS A 114 -5.01 -8.11 9.59
CA HIS A 114 -5.80 -8.72 10.65
C HIS A 114 -5.66 -10.24 10.58
N THR A 115 -4.71 -10.78 11.33
CA THR A 115 -4.31 -12.20 11.30
C THR A 115 -5.51 -13.15 11.42
N CYS A 116 -6.43 -12.89 12.34
CA CYS A 116 -7.58 -13.76 12.57
C CYS A 116 -8.55 -13.85 11.38
N THR A 117 -8.64 -12.80 10.55
CA THR A 117 -9.45 -12.80 9.32
C THR A 117 -8.82 -13.65 8.22
N TRP A 118 -7.49 -13.58 8.09
CA TRP A 118 -6.78 -14.18 6.96
C TRP A 118 -6.24 -15.58 7.27
N LEU A 119 -6.15 -15.94 8.56
CA LEU A 119 -5.63 -17.23 8.97
C LEU A 119 -6.65 -18.36 8.68
N ALA A 120 -6.24 -19.34 7.90
CA ALA A 120 -7.07 -20.48 7.58
C ALA A 120 -7.40 -21.32 8.84
N PRO A 121 -8.61 -21.90 8.93
CA PRO A 121 -9.04 -22.64 10.13
C PRO A 121 -8.12 -23.81 10.55
N ASN A 122 -7.54 -24.51 9.59
CA ASN A 122 -6.59 -25.60 9.87
C ASN A 122 -5.24 -25.09 10.42
N LEU A 123 -4.74 -23.95 9.93
CA LEU A 123 -3.57 -23.29 10.52
C LEU A 123 -3.89 -22.72 11.90
N LYS A 124 -5.09 -22.18 12.11
CA LYS A 124 -5.53 -21.74 13.43
C LYS A 124 -5.54 -22.89 14.45
N LYS A 125 -5.96 -24.11 14.03
CA LYS A 125 -5.88 -25.30 14.88
C LYS A 125 -4.44 -25.65 15.27
N LEU A 126 -3.50 -25.58 14.31
CA LEU A 126 -2.06 -25.76 14.58
C LEU A 126 -1.55 -24.73 15.57
N TYR A 127 -1.83 -23.46 15.36
CA TYR A 127 -1.40 -22.38 16.26
C TYR A 127 -1.98 -22.55 17.67
N ASN A 128 -3.25 -22.93 17.80
CA ASN A 128 -3.87 -23.22 19.09
C ASN A 128 -3.23 -24.42 19.82
N LYS A 129 -2.60 -25.35 19.08
CA LYS A 129 -1.94 -26.54 19.65
C LYS A 129 -0.51 -26.23 20.13
N TYR A 130 0.22 -25.38 19.41
CA TYR A 130 1.65 -25.20 19.63
C TYR A 130 2.03 -23.82 20.18
N LEU A 131 1.20 -22.80 19.97
CA LEU A 131 1.44 -21.47 20.55
C LEU A 131 0.86 -21.37 21.96
N ILE A 132 1.30 -20.35 22.68
CA ILE A 132 0.80 -20.04 24.02
C ILE A 132 -0.72 -19.77 23.99
N PRO A 133 -1.45 -20.05 25.08
CA PRO A 133 -2.87 -19.71 25.20
C PRO A 133 -3.10 -18.23 24.91
N PHE A 134 -4.20 -17.92 24.22
CA PHE A 134 -4.57 -16.54 23.84
C PHE A 134 -3.53 -15.82 22.97
N TRP A 135 -2.76 -16.55 22.17
CA TRP A 135 -1.76 -15.99 21.25
C TRP A 135 -2.32 -14.88 20.35
N GLN A 136 -3.62 -14.90 20.02
CA GLN A 136 -4.29 -13.89 19.19
C GLN A 136 -4.25 -12.48 19.81
N ASP A 137 -4.21 -12.39 21.14
CA ASP A 137 -4.24 -11.10 21.85
C ASP A 137 -2.86 -10.44 21.91
N SER A 138 -1.80 -11.20 21.58
CA SER A 138 -0.40 -10.75 21.69
C SER A 138 0.41 -11.03 20.42
N ILE A 139 -0.22 -11.05 19.26
CA ILE A 139 0.40 -11.37 17.94
C ILE A 139 1.60 -10.46 17.57
N TYR A 140 1.72 -9.32 18.20
CA TYR A 140 2.81 -8.35 18.03
C TYR A 140 4.05 -8.68 18.85
N SER A 141 3.96 -9.60 19.84
CA SER A 141 5.09 -10.06 20.62
C SER A 141 5.80 -11.22 19.92
N ASN A 142 7.13 -11.15 19.82
CA ASN A 142 7.92 -12.22 19.20
C ASN A 142 7.82 -13.53 19.98
N ASP A 143 7.75 -13.47 21.30
CA ASP A 143 7.72 -14.64 22.18
C ASP A 143 6.51 -15.55 21.92
N VAL A 144 5.40 -14.98 21.45
CA VAL A 144 4.21 -15.73 21.06
C VAL A 144 4.51 -16.76 19.97
N TRP A 145 5.45 -16.42 19.07
CA TRP A 145 5.74 -17.20 17.89
C TRP A 145 6.83 -18.26 18.10
N ASP A 146 7.46 -18.32 19.29
CA ASP A 146 8.53 -19.30 19.55
C ASP A 146 8.02 -20.75 19.43
N GLY A 147 6.78 -20.99 19.84
CA GLY A 147 6.14 -22.32 19.71
C GLY A 147 5.97 -22.82 18.26
N ILE A 148 6.11 -21.96 17.26
CA ILE A 148 6.10 -22.38 15.84
C ILE A 148 7.23 -23.38 15.53
N LYS A 149 8.34 -23.28 16.21
CA LYS A 149 9.51 -24.16 16.03
C LYS A 149 9.24 -25.60 16.46
N GLU A 150 8.23 -25.79 17.31
CA GLU A 150 7.82 -27.10 17.83
C GLU A 150 6.77 -27.80 16.93
N VAL A 151 6.28 -27.10 15.89
CA VAL A 151 5.33 -27.71 14.95
C VAL A 151 6.03 -28.75 14.09
N PRO A 152 5.61 -30.04 14.10
CA PRO A 152 6.19 -31.04 13.21
C PRO A 152 6.00 -30.66 11.74
N ASP A 153 7.05 -30.82 10.95
CA ASP A 153 7.04 -30.51 9.51
C ASP A 153 5.87 -31.19 8.78
N GLN A 154 5.55 -32.43 9.16
CA GLN A 154 4.44 -33.17 8.57
C GLN A 154 3.09 -32.50 8.83
N GLU A 155 2.82 -32.09 10.07
CA GLU A 155 1.54 -31.44 10.42
C GLU A 155 1.42 -30.07 9.68
N LEU A 156 2.51 -29.33 9.61
CA LEU A 156 2.55 -28.07 8.87
C LEU A 156 2.31 -28.30 7.36
N TRP A 157 2.97 -29.31 6.81
CA TRP A 157 2.83 -29.66 5.39
C TRP A 157 1.41 -30.11 5.04
N GLU A 158 0.79 -30.96 5.87
CA GLU A 158 -0.58 -31.41 5.69
C GLU A 158 -1.57 -30.23 5.74
N ALA A 159 -1.39 -29.32 6.68
CA ALA A 159 -2.19 -28.12 6.76
C ALA A 159 -2.04 -27.24 5.50
N HIS A 160 -0.81 -27.08 5.00
CA HIS A 160 -0.52 -26.36 3.76
C HIS A 160 -1.13 -27.06 2.54
N LYS A 161 -0.91 -28.37 2.40
CA LYS A 161 -1.43 -29.18 1.28
C LYS A 161 -2.94 -29.10 1.19
N SER A 162 -3.65 -29.23 2.30
CA SER A 162 -5.10 -29.11 2.36
C SER A 162 -5.61 -27.74 1.87
N ARG A 163 -4.86 -26.63 2.10
CA ARG A 163 -5.21 -25.29 1.57
C ARG A 163 -4.96 -25.19 0.08
N LYS A 164 -3.87 -25.76 -0.37
CA LYS A 164 -3.48 -25.80 -1.78
C LYS A 164 -4.49 -26.59 -2.62
N GLU A 165 -4.92 -27.76 -2.13
CA GLU A 165 -5.96 -28.56 -2.78
C GLU A 165 -7.24 -27.74 -2.98
N LYS A 166 -7.74 -27.09 -1.92
CA LYS A 166 -8.92 -26.22 -2.02
C LYS A 166 -8.74 -25.03 -2.97
N LEU A 167 -7.55 -24.43 -3.00
CA LEU A 167 -7.25 -23.37 -3.96
C LEU A 167 -7.32 -23.90 -5.39
N ILE A 168 -6.72 -25.06 -5.65
CA ILE A 168 -6.71 -25.66 -6.99
C ILE A 168 -8.14 -26.05 -7.42
N GLU A 169 -8.94 -26.61 -6.53
CA GLU A 169 -10.37 -26.89 -6.79
C GLU A 169 -11.13 -25.61 -7.18
N LEU A 170 -10.93 -24.52 -6.43
CA LEU A 170 -11.54 -23.22 -6.72
C LEU A 170 -11.10 -22.68 -8.09
N VAL A 171 -9.81 -22.76 -8.38
CA VAL A 171 -9.25 -22.32 -9.67
C VAL A 171 -9.80 -23.16 -10.81
N LYS A 172 -9.87 -24.49 -10.66
CA LYS A 172 -10.47 -25.39 -11.65
C LYS A 172 -11.93 -25.02 -11.91
N ALA A 173 -12.75 -24.90 -10.87
CA ALA A 173 -14.16 -24.56 -10.98
C ALA A 173 -14.38 -23.21 -11.67
N SER A 174 -13.65 -22.18 -11.26
CA SER A 174 -13.70 -20.84 -11.84
C SER A 174 -13.26 -20.83 -13.31
N THR A 175 -12.20 -21.56 -13.63
CA THR A 175 -11.66 -21.66 -15.00
C THR A 175 -12.64 -22.39 -15.92
N ILE A 176 -13.24 -23.49 -15.48
CA ILE A 176 -14.28 -24.20 -16.24
C ILE A 176 -15.44 -23.25 -16.59
N GLN A 177 -15.94 -22.53 -15.59
CA GLN A 177 -17.04 -21.61 -15.78
C GLN A 177 -16.69 -20.50 -16.80
N ARG A 178 -15.49 -19.93 -16.71
CA ARG A 178 -15.02 -18.89 -17.62
C ARG A 178 -14.85 -19.42 -19.04
N LEU A 179 -14.15 -20.54 -19.22
CA LEU A 179 -13.87 -21.09 -20.53
C LEU A 179 -15.14 -21.57 -21.25
N ARG A 180 -16.12 -22.12 -20.53
CA ARG A 180 -17.44 -22.45 -21.07
C ARG A 180 -18.14 -21.19 -21.61
N ARG A 181 -18.12 -20.09 -20.89
CA ARG A 181 -18.68 -18.81 -21.38
C ARG A 181 -17.99 -18.29 -22.63
N CYS A 182 -16.70 -18.60 -22.78
CA CYS A 182 -15.91 -18.24 -23.97
C CYS A 182 -16.08 -19.24 -25.13
N GLY A 183 -16.93 -20.28 -25.01
CA GLY A 183 -17.23 -21.24 -26.08
C GLY A 183 -16.20 -22.37 -26.25
N TYR A 184 -15.30 -22.58 -25.28
CA TYR A 184 -14.35 -23.69 -25.34
C TYR A 184 -15.05 -25.05 -25.20
N HIS A 185 -14.58 -26.04 -25.98
CA HIS A 185 -15.07 -27.41 -25.86
C HIS A 185 -14.54 -28.09 -24.58
N TYR A 186 -15.27 -29.07 -24.10
CA TYR A 186 -14.93 -29.76 -22.84
C TYR A 186 -13.51 -30.35 -22.85
N ASN A 187 -13.08 -30.96 -23.93
CA ASN A 187 -11.75 -31.58 -24.03
C ASN A 187 -10.63 -30.55 -23.90
N ASP A 188 -10.79 -29.38 -24.53
CA ASP A 188 -9.81 -28.30 -24.43
C ASP A 188 -9.70 -27.77 -23.01
N ILE A 189 -10.85 -27.65 -22.32
CA ILE A 189 -10.90 -27.24 -20.93
C ILE A 189 -10.16 -28.26 -20.04
N MET A 190 -10.39 -29.56 -20.23
CA MET A 190 -9.73 -30.61 -19.47
C MET A 190 -8.22 -30.64 -19.70
N GLN A 191 -7.79 -30.42 -20.95
CA GLN A 191 -6.37 -30.28 -21.28
C GLN A 191 -5.71 -29.10 -20.56
N ILE A 192 -6.35 -27.94 -20.56
CA ILE A 192 -5.85 -26.75 -19.84
C ILE A 192 -5.73 -27.03 -18.34
N LEU A 193 -6.70 -27.73 -17.76
CA LEU A 193 -6.73 -28.01 -16.32
C LEU A 193 -5.80 -29.16 -15.87
N SER A 194 -5.32 -29.97 -16.78
CA SER A 194 -4.43 -31.13 -16.47
C SER A 194 -3.12 -30.69 -15.81
N GLY A 195 -2.65 -29.47 -16.09
CA GLY A 195 -1.45 -28.91 -15.44
C GLY A 195 -1.65 -28.48 -13.99
N LEU A 196 -2.89 -28.39 -13.50
CA LEU A 196 -3.17 -27.99 -12.12
C LEU A 196 -3.11 -29.20 -11.17
N ASN A 197 -1.88 -29.53 -10.76
CA ASN A 197 -1.57 -30.63 -9.85
C ASN A 197 -1.30 -30.12 -8.43
N PRO A 198 -2.03 -30.57 -7.38
CA PRO A 198 -1.77 -30.16 -6.00
C PRO A 198 -0.42 -30.59 -5.45
N ASP A 199 0.24 -31.61 -6.04
CA ASP A 199 1.54 -32.09 -5.61
C ASP A 199 2.72 -31.32 -6.26
N ALA A 200 2.45 -30.55 -7.31
CA ALA A 200 3.46 -29.71 -7.96
C ALA A 200 3.64 -28.37 -7.24
N LEU A 201 4.83 -27.76 -7.31
CA LEU A 201 5.06 -26.39 -6.84
C LEU A 201 4.06 -25.44 -7.54
N THR A 202 3.33 -24.67 -6.75
CA THR A 202 2.35 -23.72 -7.27
C THR A 202 2.77 -22.30 -6.93
N ILE A 203 3.00 -21.49 -7.96
CA ILE A 203 3.36 -20.06 -7.81
C ILE A 203 2.18 -19.23 -8.33
N GLY A 204 1.56 -18.47 -7.43
CA GLY A 204 0.49 -17.52 -7.77
C GLY A 204 1.05 -16.12 -8.02
N PHE A 205 0.62 -15.48 -9.11
CA PHE A 205 0.92 -14.10 -9.39
C PHE A 205 -0.37 -13.33 -9.62
N SER A 206 -0.59 -12.29 -8.81
CA SER A 206 -1.73 -11.38 -8.98
C SER A 206 -1.28 -9.95 -8.72
N ARG A 207 -1.50 -9.09 -9.70
CA ARG A 207 -1.11 -7.69 -9.63
C ARG A 207 -2.09 -6.83 -10.44
N ARG A 208 -2.31 -5.60 -10.00
CA ARG A 208 -3.01 -4.61 -10.81
C ARG A 208 -2.23 -4.38 -12.11
N PHE A 209 -2.94 -4.37 -13.24
CA PHE A 209 -2.33 -4.01 -14.51
C PHE A 209 -2.09 -2.50 -14.53
N ALA A 210 -0.83 -2.11 -14.32
CA ALA A 210 -0.42 -0.71 -14.29
C ALA A 210 0.95 -0.58 -14.96
N THR A 211 1.03 0.27 -15.99
CA THR A 211 2.22 0.42 -16.84
C THR A 211 3.43 1.01 -16.12
N TYR A 212 3.20 1.67 -14.98
CA TYR A 212 4.26 2.30 -14.17
C TYR A 212 4.81 1.41 -13.05
N LYS A 213 4.38 0.14 -12.97
CA LYS A 213 4.82 -0.81 -11.91
C LYS A 213 5.76 -1.86 -12.46
#